data_dcf92014ecb2a06d7a7975ca0649684f
#
_entry.id   dcf92014ecb2a06d7a7975ca0649684f
#
_cell.length_a   1.000
_cell.length_b   1.000
_cell.length_c   1.000
_cell.angle_alpha   90.00
_cell.angle_beta   90.00
_cell.angle_gamma   90.00
#
_symmetry.space_group_name_H-M   'P 1'
#
loop_
_entity.id
_entity.type
_entity.pdbx_description
1 polymer ?
#
loop_
_entity_poly.entity_id
_entity_poly.type
_entity_poly.pdbx_seq_one_letter_code
_entity_poly.pdbx_strand_id
1 'polypeptide(L)'
;MKDVHGRVTLETRGDLPPTAISLGGTAWNRTGSWKFLEPFYKNLTPPCAHACLTGLDIVAMMSAVEAGRWDDAVRVVMDVNPFPAITGRACPHPCEQPCNRKAYGGGVSIRAVERQVGDHKLAADVRPELPPTVHARVHVVGSGPAGLAAAVALRRLGHPVTVHEAAPEAGGLLRYGIPAYRLPSEVVRAEVAWVQRLGIEVRTGHRLARREIDALGPTLLAVGFGRSRPLGIPGEDLRGVHDGLPLLAAIRRGEPVPVGGTAAVIGGGNTALDVVRSLKRLGTDATVWYRRTAREMPAFRQEVEEAKEEGVPFEFLVAPVRIEPAPGGRVRLTLVRMELGPKDASGRAKPVPKAGSEFAVEVDAVVKALGEVLDEEALPAGVAAADGKVVTDDAWRTGDAERFAAGDCAGRFGYTVSEAVRSGRLAAHAMHAQLTGEAVPAASPLADQGADPEIAKFKMLHLAHFAKEGAHVPPVAAADARSAGFDPVEGALGTDAARAEAARCFKCGTCVECDVCYQFCPDIAIQKGPEGGYTIDLAHCKGCGVCVEECPRAAIHMRKSS
;
A
#
# COMPACT_ATOMS: atom_id res chain seq x y z
N MET A 1 65.73 3.02 5.45
CA MET A 1 65.54 4.33 6.13
C MET A 1 64.55 5.17 5.32
N LYS A 2 63.77 6.02 5.94
CA LYS A 2 62.86 6.92 5.21
C LYS A 2 63.55 8.25 4.94
N ASP A 3 63.53 8.72 3.69
CA ASP A 3 63.91 10.09 3.37
C ASP A 3 62.86 11.11 3.87
N VAL A 4 63.13 12.40 3.70
CA VAL A 4 62.24 13.50 4.10
C VAL A 4 60.87 13.51 3.37
N HIS A 5 60.74 12.68 2.32
CA HIS A 5 59.51 12.48 1.54
C HIS A 5 58.85 11.14 1.86
N GLY A 6 59.33 10.38 2.87
CA GLY A 6 58.79 9.09 3.26
C GLY A 6 59.17 7.91 2.34
N ARG A 7 60.08 8.11 1.40
CA ARG A 7 60.56 7.04 0.52
C ARG A 7 61.48 6.09 1.30
N VAL A 8 61.31 4.80 1.03
CA VAL A 8 62.19 3.75 1.57
C VAL A 8 63.28 3.46 0.53
N THR A 9 64.53 3.68 0.89
CA THR A 9 65.67 3.31 0.06
C THR A 9 66.29 2.04 0.62
N LEU A 10 66.38 0.99 -0.20
CA LEU A 10 67.00 -0.29 0.11
C LEU A 10 68.32 -0.35 -0.66
N GLU A 11 69.45 -0.37 0.06
CA GLU A 11 70.79 -0.34 -0.55
C GLU A 11 71.31 -1.73 -0.75
N THR A 12 70.91 -2.66 0.10
CA THR A 12 71.37 -4.06 0.05
C THR A 12 70.18 -5.03 0.18
N ARG A 13 70.41 -6.30 -0.21
CA ARG A 13 69.45 -7.38 -0.04
C ARG A 13 69.07 -7.64 1.42
N GLY A 14 69.96 -7.32 2.36
CA GLY A 14 69.74 -7.45 3.80
C GLY A 14 68.77 -6.42 4.36
N ASP A 15 68.49 -5.33 3.62
CA ASP A 15 67.51 -4.29 4.01
C ASP A 15 66.09 -4.70 3.69
N LEU A 16 65.90 -5.82 2.96
CA LEU A 16 64.57 -6.33 2.65
C LEU A 16 63.95 -6.94 3.91
N PRO A 17 62.76 -6.54 4.31
CA PRO A 17 62.05 -7.20 5.39
C PRO A 17 61.70 -8.65 5.02
N PRO A 18 61.60 -9.56 6.01
CA PRO A 18 61.32 -10.97 5.77
C PRO A 18 59.93 -11.22 5.16
N THR A 19 59.08 -10.24 5.21
CA THR A 19 57.75 -10.22 4.55
C THR A 19 57.58 -8.91 3.81
N ALA A 20 56.74 -8.90 2.76
CA ALA A 20 56.38 -7.66 2.05
C ALA A 20 55.66 -6.73 3.02
N ILE A 21 56.31 -5.65 3.43
CA ILE A 21 55.74 -4.65 4.33
C ILE A 21 55.65 -3.32 3.58
N SER A 22 54.50 -2.72 3.58
CA SER A 22 54.32 -1.31 3.19
C SER A 22 54.69 -0.41 4.36
N LEU A 23 55.79 0.35 4.23
CA LEU A 23 56.27 1.27 5.26
C LEU A 23 55.72 2.69 5.12
N GLY A 24 54.85 2.94 4.18
CA GLY A 24 54.27 4.24 3.92
C GLY A 24 52.80 4.18 3.59
N GLY A 25 52.08 5.29 3.73
CA GLY A 25 50.73 5.44 3.23
C GLY A 25 50.70 5.57 1.71
N THR A 26 49.54 5.34 1.10
CA THR A 26 49.35 5.46 -0.36
C THR A 26 49.13 6.90 -0.81
N ALA A 27 49.13 7.89 0.12
CA ALA A 27 48.83 9.29 -0.13
C ALA A 27 49.68 9.99 -1.19
N TRP A 28 50.89 9.45 -1.51
CA TRP A 28 51.77 9.93 -2.57
C TRP A 28 51.43 9.36 -3.96
N ASN A 29 50.70 8.26 -4.02
CA ASN A 29 50.41 7.53 -5.26
C ASN A 29 49.13 8.07 -5.92
N ARG A 30 49.23 9.23 -6.56
CA ARG A 30 48.08 9.91 -7.22
C ARG A 30 47.81 9.29 -8.60
N THR A 31 47.18 8.12 -8.62
CA THR A 31 46.83 7.39 -9.85
C THR A 31 45.59 7.98 -10.58
N GLY A 32 44.97 9.03 -10.07
CA GLY A 32 43.77 9.63 -10.64
C GLY A 32 43.95 10.16 -12.07
N SER A 33 45.19 10.50 -12.48
CA SER A 33 45.51 10.87 -13.87
C SER A 33 45.40 9.71 -14.89
N TRP A 34 45.30 8.47 -14.41
CA TRP A 34 45.18 7.27 -15.27
C TRP A 34 43.73 6.97 -15.67
N LYS A 35 42.74 7.59 -15.00
CA LYS A 35 41.35 7.25 -15.23
C LYS A 35 40.82 7.87 -16.52
N PHE A 36 40.02 7.10 -17.26
CA PHE A 36 39.13 7.55 -18.32
C PHE A 36 37.68 7.53 -17.89
N LEU A 37 37.39 6.71 -16.90
CA LEU A 37 36.11 6.58 -16.22
C LEU A 37 36.30 6.83 -14.73
N GLU A 38 35.28 7.38 -14.10
CA GLU A 38 35.30 7.58 -12.65
C GLU A 38 34.02 7.05 -12.01
N PRO A 39 34.12 6.40 -10.85
CA PRO A 39 32.95 5.96 -10.10
C PRO A 39 32.28 7.13 -9.40
N PHE A 40 30.95 7.02 -9.27
CA PHE A 40 30.14 7.95 -8.48
C PHE A 40 28.98 7.23 -7.81
N TYR A 41 28.53 7.72 -6.65
CA TYR A 41 27.37 7.19 -5.97
C TYR A 41 26.09 7.78 -6.56
N LYS A 42 25.12 6.91 -6.86
CA LYS A 42 23.78 7.26 -7.29
C LYS A 42 22.82 6.19 -6.83
N ASN A 43 21.90 6.55 -5.96
CA ASN A 43 20.82 5.66 -5.61
C ASN A 43 19.85 5.50 -6.79
N LEU A 44 19.44 4.25 -7.03
CA LEU A 44 18.38 3.89 -7.98
C LEU A 44 17.10 3.59 -7.19
N THR A 45 15.96 3.64 -7.88
CA THR A 45 14.69 3.29 -7.26
C THR A 45 14.56 1.77 -7.10
N PRO A 46 14.33 1.26 -5.89
CA PRO A 46 13.97 -0.14 -5.71
C PRO A 46 12.65 -0.47 -6.41
N PRO A 47 12.53 -1.60 -7.14
CA PRO A 47 11.29 -1.93 -7.86
C PRO A 47 10.07 -2.06 -6.93
N CYS A 48 10.26 -2.51 -5.68
CA CYS A 48 9.21 -2.57 -4.68
C CYS A 48 8.74 -1.18 -4.23
N ALA A 49 9.64 -0.22 -4.04
CA ALA A 49 9.27 1.15 -3.66
C ALA A 49 8.53 1.86 -4.81
N HIS A 50 8.96 1.64 -6.06
CA HIS A 50 8.24 2.15 -7.25
C HIS A 50 6.80 1.63 -7.32
N ALA A 51 6.58 0.36 -6.98
CA ALA A 51 5.25 -0.26 -7.00
C ALA A 51 4.43 -0.03 -5.72
N CYS A 52 4.98 0.63 -4.70
CA CYS A 52 4.28 0.85 -3.44
C CYS A 52 3.15 1.87 -3.58
N LEU A 53 1.94 1.50 -3.17
CA LEU A 53 0.75 2.34 -3.30
C LEU A 53 0.78 3.58 -2.38
N THR A 54 1.47 3.51 -1.24
CA THR A 54 1.61 4.63 -0.30
C THR A 54 2.85 5.49 -0.59
N GLY A 55 3.82 4.97 -1.36
CA GLY A 55 5.11 5.61 -1.60
C GLY A 55 6.13 5.37 -0.46
N LEU A 56 6.03 4.23 0.24
CA LEU A 56 6.90 3.87 1.35
C LEU A 56 8.35 3.64 0.90
N ASP A 57 9.31 4.18 1.67
CA ASP A 57 10.70 3.76 1.60
C ASP A 57 10.87 2.37 2.24
N ILE A 58 10.63 1.35 1.42
CA ILE A 58 10.69 -0.05 1.86
C ILE A 58 12.12 -0.43 2.29
N VAL A 59 13.14 0.15 1.66
CA VAL A 59 14.53 -0.16 2.01
C VAL A 59 14.88 0.39 3.39
N ALA A 60 14.48 1.62 3.69
CA ALA A 60 14.69 2.21 5.02
C ALA A 60 13.93 1.43 6.09
N MET A 61 12.65 1.08 5.85
CA MET A 61 11.87 0.23 6.76
C MET A 61 12.56 -1.11 7.02
N MET A 62 12.96 -1.84 5.97
CA MET A 62 13.63 -3.14 6.10
C MET A 62 14.97 -3.03 6.83
N SER A 63 15.74 -1.97 6.59
CA SER A 63 17.01 -1.73 7.28
C SER A 63 16.83 -1.48 8.78
N ALA A 64 15.80 -0.74 9.16
CA ALA A 64 15.47 -0.49 10.56
C ALA A 64 14.99 -1.78 11.26
N VAL A 65 14.11 -2.57 10.61
CA VAL A 65 13.60 -3.85 11.16
C VAL A 65 14.74 -4.86 11.32
N GLU A 66 15.60 -5.05 10.33
CA GLU A 66 16.78 -5.93 10.40
C GLU A 66 17.66 -5.58 11.61
N ALA A 67 17.91 -4.29 11.81
CA ALA A 67 18.70 -3.78 12.94
C ALA A 67 17.97 -3.85 14.29
N GLY A 68 16.70 -4.28 14.33
CA GLY A 68 15.87 -4.31 15.54
C GLY A 68 15.42 -2.94 16.04
N ARG A 69 15.56 -1.88 15.24
CA ARG A 69 15.15 -0.51 15.56
C ARG A 69 13.70 -0.28 15.14
N TRP A 70 12.79 -0.89 15.91
CA TRP A 70 11.36 -0.93 15.58
C TRP A 70 10.71 0.46 15.54
N ASP A 71 11.05 1.35 16.47
CA ASP A 71 10.51 2.72 16.49
C ASP A 71 10.96 3.53 15.27
N ASP A 72 12.21 3.32 14.80
CA ASP A 72 12.67 3.94 13.56
C ASP A 72 11.90 3.40 12.35
N ALA A 73 11.65 2.09 12.28
CA ALA A 73 10.83 1.50 11.25
C ALA A 73 9.41 2.10 11.25
N VAL A 74 8.81 2.31 12.43
CA VAL A 74 7.50 2.98 12.56
C VAL A 74 7.59 4.42 12.04
N ARG A 75 8.61 5.20 12.39
CA ARG A 75 8.79 6.58 11.90
C ARG A 75 8.87 6.64 10.38
N VAL A 76 9.70 5.76 9.77
CA VAL A 76 9.82 5.65 8.30
C VAL A 76 8.47 5.37 7.64
N VAL A 77 7.69 4.44 8.19
CA VAL A 77 6.37 4.12 7.62
C VAL A 77 5.39 5.26 7.81
N MET A 78 5.36 5.90 9.00
CA MET A 78 4.45 7.00 9.32
C MET A 78 4.66 8.26 8.48
N ASP A 79 5.78 8.43 7.81
CA ASP A 79 6.00 9.57 6.91
C ASP A 79 5.06 9.55 5.70
N VAL A 80 4.64 8.39 5.27
CA VAL A 80 3.73 8.21 4.13
C VAL A 80 2.45 7.45 4.46
N ASN A 81 2.44 6.66 5.53
CA ASN A 81 1.35 5.78 5.93
C ASN A 81 1.21 5.73 7.45
N PRO A 82 0.23 6.43 8.04
CA PRO A 82 0.01 6.41 9.49
C PRO A 82 -0.62 5.11 10.02
N PHE A 83 -1.07 4.19 9.14
CA PHE A 83 -1.85 3.00 9.49
C PHE A 83 -1.20 1.67 9.05
N PRO A 84 0.08 1.41 9.40
CA PRO A 84 0.74 0.17 8.96
C PRO A 84 0.09 -1.11 9.51
N ALA A 85 -0.58 -1.07 10.66
CA ALA A 85 -1.32 -2.22 11.17
C ALA A 85 -2.53 -2.58 10.29
N ILE A 86 -3.16 -1.58 9.65
CA ILE A 86 -4.27 -1.78 8.71
C ILE A 86 -3.74 -2.19 7.34
N THR A 87 -2.80 -1.43 6.76
CA THR A 87 -2.29 -1.71 5.41
C THR A 87 -1.52 -3.01 5.36
N GLY A 88 -0.78 -3.36 6.40
CA GLY A 88 -0.12 -4.66 6.53
C GLY A 88 -1.09 -5.87 6.57
N ARG A 89 -2.41 -5.61 6.67
CA ARG A 89 -3.47 -6.64 6.58
C ARG A 89 -4.32 -6.52 5.31
N ALA A 90 -4.60 -5.31 4.85
CA ALA A 90 -5.58 -5.04 3.79
C ALA A 90 -4.98 -4.61 2.45
N CYS A 91 -3.69 -4.27 2.38
CA CYS A 91 -3.02 -3.90 1.13
C CYS A 91 -2.88 -5.12 0.20
N PRO A 92 -3.16 -4.98 -1.12
CA PRO A 92 -2.91 -6.04 -2.09
C PRO A 92 -1.42 -6.28 -2.40
N HIS A 93 -0.52 -5.57 -1.75
CA HIS A 93 0.95 -5.63 -1.78
C HIS A 93 1.58 -5.79 -3.19
N PRO A 94 1.25 -4.90 -4.16
CA PRO A 94 1.85 -4.96 -5.48
C PRO A 94 3.37 -4.78 -5.46
N CYS A 95 3.93 -4.23 -4.39
CA CYS A 95 5.36 -4.08 -4.15
C CYS A 95 6.12 -5.42 -4.13
N GLU A 96 5.48 -6.52 -3.75
CA GLU A 96 6.10 -7.85 -3.71
C GLU A 96 6.22 -8.48 -5.11
N GLN A 97 5.40 -8.04 -6.07
CA GLN A 97 5.41 -8.62 -7.41
C GLN A 97 6.72 -8.37 -8.19
N PRO A 98 7.26 -7.14 -8.26
CA PRO A 98 8.51 -6.85 -8.96
C PRO A 98 9.76 -7.09 -8.10
N CYS A 99 9.64 -7.68 -6.92
CA CYS A 99 10.77 -7.89 -6.01
C CYS A 99 11.88 -8.72 -6.69
N ASN A 100 13.09 -8.15 -6.79
CA ASN A 100 14.25 -8.81 -7.38
C ASN A 100 14.61 -10.12 -6.66
N ARG A 101 14.28 -10.25 -5.36
CA ARG A 101 14.52 -11.46 -4.58
C ARG A 101 13.74 -12.67 -5.10
N LYS A 102 12.63 -12.48 -5.85
CA LYS A 102 11.85 -13.60 -6.42
C LYS A 102 12.70 -14.58 -7.22
N ALA A 103 13.69 -14.08 -7.97
CA ALA A 103 14.59 -14.91 -8.75
C ALA A 103 15.68 -15.61 -7.90
N TYR A 104 15.73 -15.31 -6.58
CA TYR A 104 16.81 -15.77 -5.71
C TYR A 104 16.29 -16.14 -4.31
N GLY A 105 15.61 -17.26 -4.19
CA GLY A 105 15.08 -17.78 -2.91
C GLY A 105 13.68 -17.30 -2.52
N GLY A 106 12.93 -16.67 -3.43
CA GLY A 106 11.58 -16.15 -3.18
C GLY A 106 11.52 -14.67 -2.83
N GLY A 107 10.44 -14.00 -3.19
CA GLY A 107 10.19 -12.59 -2.88
C GLY A 107 10.23 -12.30 -1.38
N VAL A 108 10.45 -11.05 -1.02
CA VAL A 108 10.36 -10.60 0.38
C VAL A 108 8.91 -10.40 0.75
N SER A 109 8.48 -10.91 1.90
CA SER A 109 7.12 -10.74 2.48
C SER A 109 6.97 -9.34 3.08
N ILE A 110 6.95 -8.32 2.22
CA ILE A 110 7.01 -6.90 2.61
C ILE A 110 5.81 -6.51 3.45
N ARG A 111 4.61 -6.93 3.03
CA ARG A 111 3.35 -6.65 3.74
C ARG A 111 3.35 -7.26 5.15
N ALA A 112 3.87 -8.46 5.31
CA ALA A 112 3.94 -9.13 6.61
C ALA A 112 4.92 -8.42 7.56
N VAL A 113 6.04 -7.89 7.06
CA VAL A 113 6.96 -7.05 7.84
C VAL A 113 6.30 -5.71 8.20
N GLU A 114 5.62 -5.05 7.25
CA GLU A 114 4.86 -3.81 7.50
C GLU A 114 3.79 -4.02 8.57
N ARG A 115 3.07 -5.15 8.53
CA ARG A 115 2.10 -5.53 9.57
C ARG A 115 2.76 -5.59 10.94
N GLN A 116 3.93 -6.24 11.06
CA GLN A 116 4.65 -6.35 12.33
C GLN A 116 5.10 -4.98 12.85
N VAL A 117 5.53 -4.07 11.95
CA VAL A 117 5.83 -2.66 12.29
C VAL A 117 4.59 -1.95 12.81
N GLY A 118 3.44 -2.17 12.18
CA GLY A 118 2.16 -1.61 12.60
C GLY A 118 1.68 -2.12 13.95
N ASP A 119 1.81 -3.42 14.20
CA ASP A 119 1.45 -4.05 15.46
C ASP A 119 2.37 -3.53 16.60
N HIS A 120 3.67 -3.35 16.33
CA HIS A 120 4.60 -2.70 17.26
C HIS A 120 4.21 -1.25 17.55
N LYS A 121 3.89 -0.45 16.52
CA LYS A 121 3.40 0.93 16.68
C LYS A 121 2.27 1.03 17.67
N LEU A 122 1.27 0.14 17.55
CA LEU A 122 0.09 0.15 18.43
C LEU A 122 0.44 -0.32 19.84
N ALA A 123 1.25 -1.37 19.98
CA ALA A 123 1.64 -1.93 21.26
C ALA A 123 2.53 -0.99 22.09
N ALA A 124 3.47 -0.31 21.43
CA ALA A 124 4.39 0.65 22.07
C ALA A 124 3.87 2.09 22.08
N ASP A 125 2.68 2.34 21.52
CA ASP A 125 2.06 3.68 21.36
C ASP A 125 3.02 4.71 20.73
N VAL A 126 3.76 4.29 19.70
CA VAL A 126 4.72 5.17 19.02
C VAL A 126 3.96 6.30 18.31
N ARG A 127 4.29 7.55 18.64
CA ARG A 127 3.64 8.75 18.07
C ARG A 127 4.67 9.67 17.45
N PRO A 128 4.30 10.44 16.41
CA PRO A 128 5.16 11.48 15.86
C PRO A 128 5.26 12.63 16.86
N GLU A 129 6.36 13.37 16.80
CA GLU A 129 6.43 14.70 17.40
C GLU A 129 5.42 15.62 16.70
N LEU A 130 4.66 16.35 17.50
CA LEU A 130 3.60 17.21 16.99
C LEU A 130 3.91 18.68 17.27
N PRO A 131 3.87 19.54 16.25
CA PRO A 131 4.00 20.96 16.45
C PRO A 131 2.79 21.51 17.22
N PRO A 132 2.91 22.72 17.82
CA PRO A 132 1.77 23.46 18.31
C PRO A 132 0.71 23.68 17.22
N THR A 133 -0.56 23.80 17.61
CA THR A 133 -1.65 24.12 16.68
C THR A 133 -1.71 25.63 16.46
N VAL A 134 -1.02 26.11 15.44
CA VAL A 134 -0.87 27.53 15.12
C VAL A 134 -1.65 27.98 13.89
N HIS A 135 -2.18 27.03 13.12
CA HIS A 135 -2.92 27.30 11.89
C HIS A 135 -4.44 27.23 12.07
N ALA A 136 -5.16 27.58 11.03
CA ALA A 136 -6.63 27.50 11.01
C ALA A 136 -7.13 26.07 11.27
N ARG A 137 -8.26 25.96 11.96
CA ARG A 137 -8.96 24.68 12.14
C ARG A 137 -9.43 24.14 10.79
N VAL A 138 -9.24 22.86 10.60
CA VAL A 138 -9.65 22.14 9.39
C VAL A 138 -10.68 21.07 9.76
N HIS A 139 -11.69 20.92 8.92
CA HIS A 139 -12.70 19.87 9.03
C HIS A 139 -12.48 18.78 8.00
N VAL A 140 -12.59 17.53 8.43
CA VAL A 140 -12.55 16.35 7.55
C VAL A 140 -13.90 15.67 7.62
N VAL A 141 -14.58 15.50 6.50
CA VAL A 141 -15.89 14.83 6.41
C VAL A 141 -15.70 13.42 5.89
N GLY A 142 -15.92 12.44 6.77
CA GLY A 142 -15.65 11.02 6.57
C GLY A 142 -14.39 10.54 7.30
N SER A 143 -14.55 9.45 8.07
CA SER A 143 -13.47 8.81 8.84
C SER A 143 -12.94 7.54 8.20
N GLY A 144 -13.10 7.36 6.90
CA GLY A 144 -12.46 6.28 6.15
C GLY A 144 -10.93 6.45 6.11
N PRO A 145 -10.20 5.52 5.47
CA PRO A 145 -8.73 5.55 5.45
C PRO A 145 -8.15 6.87 4.90
N ALA A 146 -8.80 7.48 3.90
CA ALA A 146 -8.39 8.77 3.35
C ALA A 146 -8.58 9.92 4.36
N GLY A 147 -9.75 9.98 5.01
CA GLY A 147 -10.05 11.04 5.97
C GLY A 147 -9.17 10.96 7.22
N LEU A 148 -8.97 9.77 7.79
CA LEU A 148 -8.08 9.60 8.93
C LEU A 148 -6.62 9.90 8.58
N ALA A 149 -6.14 9.51 7.39
CA ALA A 149 -4.79 9.83 6.93
C ALA A 149 -4.61 11.34 6.71
N ALA A 150 -5.61 12.01 6.13
CA ALA A 150 -5.61 13.47 5.98
C ALA A 150 -5.58 14.18 7.34
N ALA A 151 -6.39 13.71 8.30
CA ALA A 151 -6.43 14.28 9.64
C ALA A 151 -5.07 14.19 10.35
N VAL A 152 -4.40 13.02 10.26
CA VAL A 152 -3.05 12.85 10.82
C VAL A 152 -2.04 13.77 10.13
N ALA A 153 -2.06 13.86 8.80
CA ALA A 153 -1.15 14.72 8.05
C ALA A 153 -1.35 16.20 8.42
N LEU A 154 -2.57 16.70 8.48
CA LEU A 154 -2.90 18.07 8.86
C LEU A 154 -2.50 18.37 10.31
N ARG A 155 -2.69 17.41 11.24
CA ARG A 155 -2.27 17.59 12.64
C ARG A 155 -0.75 17.66 12.76
N ARG A 156 -0.01 16.86 12.00
CA ARG A 156 1.47 16.92 11.91
C ARG A 156 1.97 18.25 11.33
N LEU A 157 1.13 18.94 10.55
CA LEU A 157 1.41 20.25 9.97
C LEU A 157 0.89 21.42 10.83
N GLY A 158 0.46 21.17 12.08
CA GLY A 158 0.08 22.21 13.03
C GLY A 158 -1.35 22.72 12.92
N HIS A 159 -2.24 22.02 12.21
CA HIS A 159 -3.67 22.34 12.21
C HIS A 159 -4.42 21.65 13.35
N PRO A 160 -5.34 22.34 14.05
CA PRO A 160 -6.38 21.69 14.83
C PRO A 160 -7.38 21.04 13.86
N VAL A 161 -7.66 19.74 14.06
CA VAL A 161 -8.48 18.95 13.13
C VAL A 161 -9.71 18.39 13.83
N THR A 162 -10.88 18.51 13.16
CA THR A 162 -12.10 17.82 13.56
C THR A 162 -12.56 16.90 12.42
N VAL A 163 -12.68 15.60 12.71
CA VAL A 163 -13.21 14.59 11.79
C VAL A 163 -14.69 14.38 12.10
N HIS A 164 -15.56 14.45 11.08
CA HIS A 164 -17.00 14.19 11.17
C HIS A 164 -17.33 12.85 10.51
N GLU A 165 -17.99 11.97 11.25
CA GLU A 165 -18.37 10.64 10.80
C GLU A 165 -19.87 10.40 10.99
N ALA A 166 -20.53 9.93 9.93
CA ALA A 166 -21.96 9.63 9.95
C ALA A 166 -22.29 8.36 10.76
N ALA A 167 -21.41 7.38 10.72
CA ALA A 167 -21.59 6.10 11.43
C ALA A 167 -21.31 6.24 12.93
N PRO A 168 -21.84 5.32 13.76
CA PRO A 168 -21.61 5.31 15.21
C PRO A 168 -20.12 5.14 15.60
N GLU A 169 -19.35 4.42 14.81
CA GLU A 169 -17.92 4.23 15.02
C GLU A 169 -17.14 4.72 13.80
N ALA A 170 -15.95 5.31 14.03
CA ALA A 170 -15.07 5.76 12.97
C ALA A 170 -14.34 4.58 12.29
N GLY A 171 -13.93 4.80 11.02
CA GLY A 171 -13.16 3.84 10.23
C GLY A 171 -13.70 3.62 8.82
N GLY A 172 -14.91 4.06 8.50
CA GLY A 172 -15.52 3.86 7.18
C GLY A 172 -15.50 2.38 6.75
N LEU A 173 -15.09 2.08 5.52
CA LEU A 173 -15.04 0.69 5.01
C LEU A 173 -14.04 -0.21 5.76
N LEU A 174 -13.04 0.32 6.44
CA LEU A 174 -12.17 -0.47 7.33
C LEU A 174 -12.98 -1.13 8.45
N ARG A 175 -13.99 -0.43 8.94
CA ARG A 175 -14.85 -0.87 10.04
C ARG A 175 -16.07 -1.65 9.56
N TYR A 176 -16.66 -1.25 8.44
CA TYR A 176 -17.97 -1.72 7.99
C TYR A 176 -17.94 -2.55 6.70
N GLY A 177 -16.90 -2.43 5.87
CA GLY A 177 -16.81 -3.12 4.59
C GLY A 177 -15.90 -4.34 4.59
N ILE A 178 -14.69 -4.22 5.18
CA ILE A 178 -13.72 -5.32 5.20
C ILE A 178 -14.10 -6.33 6.30
N PRO A 179 -14.26 -7.63 6.00
CA PRO A 179 -14.61 -8.65 7.00
C PRO A 179 -13.57 -8.79 8.12
N ALA A 180 -14.02 -9.24 9.31
CA ALA A 180 -13.15 -9.36 10.49
C ALA A 180 -12.02 -10.37 10.29
N TYR A 181 -12.24 -11.42 9.51
CA TYR A 181 -11.22 -12.43 9.21
C TYR A 181 -10.04 -11.88 8.35
N ARG A 182 -10.22 -10.72 7.69
CA ARG A 182 -9.14 -9.98 6.99
C ARG A 182 -8.61 -8.83 7.82
N LEU A 183 -9.49 -8.07 8.45
CA LEU A 183 -9.15 -6.89 9.26
C LEU A 183 -9.94 -6.89 10.57
N PRO A 184 -9.36 -7.38 11.68
CA PRO A 184 -10.00 -7.43 12.97
C PRO A 184 -10.48 -6.06 13.47
N SER A 185 -11.64 -6.04 14.13
CA SER A 185 -12.28 -4.79 14.60
C SER A 185 -11.42 -4.05 15.63
N GLU A 186 -10.72 -4.79 16.47
CA GLU A 186 -9.83 -4.26 17.51
C GLU A 186 -8.65 -3.49 16.91
N VAL A 187 -8.12 -3.92 15.75
CA VAL A 187 -7.05 -3.20 15.06
C VAL A 187 -7.55 -1.84 14.57
N VAL A 188 -8.75 -1.79 13.97
CA VAL A 188 -9.35 -0.53 13.50
C VAL A 188 -9.63 0.40 14.68
N ARG A 189 -10.18 -0.13 15.79
CA ARG A 189 -10.41 0.68 16.99
C ARG A 189 -9.12 1.21 17.61
N ALA A 190 -8.07 0.39 17.66
CA ALA A 190 -6.77 0.81 18.18
C ALA A 190 -6.15 1.92 17.35
N GLU A 191 -6.23 1.84 16.00
CA GLU A 191 -5.75 2.90 15.10
C GLU A 191 -6.57 4.19 15.23
N VAL A 192 -7.90 4.11 15.34
CA VAL A 192 -8.75 5.29 15.58
C VAL A 192 -8.44 5.93 16.94
N ALA A 193 -8.29 5.12 17.99
CA ALA A 193 -7.89 5.61 19.31
C ALA A 193 -6.50 6.27 19.28
N TRP A 194 -5.57 5.71 18.51
CA TRP A 194 -4.25 6.31 18.30
C TRP A 194 -4.37 7.69 17.63
N VAL A 195 -5.23 7.84 16.60
CA VAL A 195 -5.52 9.13 15.95
C VAL A 195 -6.05 10.15 16.96
N GLN A 196 -6.98 9.75 17.82
CA GLN A 196 -7.54 10.63 18.87
C GLN A 196 -6.47 11.08 19.88
N ARG A 197 -5.53 10.19 20.24
CA ARG A 197 -4.40 10.54 21.12
C ARG A 197 -3.42 11.58 20.52
N LEU A 198 -3.47 11.84 19.21
CA LEU A 198 -2.76 12.95 18.57
C LEU A 198 -3.45 14.32 18.78
N GLY A 199 -4.56 14.36 19.51
CA GLY A 199 -5.36 15.57 19.73
C GLY A 199 -6.31 15.90 18.56
N ILE A 200 -6.63 14.90 17.72
CA ILE A 200 -7.62 15.02 16.65
C ILE A 200 -9.00 14.72 17.25
N GLU A 201 -9.93 15.65 17.10
CA GLU A 201 -11.31 15.46 17.51
C GLU A 201 -12.05 14.59 16.48
N VAL A 202 -12.68 13.49 16.93
CA VAL A 202 -13.47 12.60 16.08
C VAL A 202 -14.90 12.58 16.58
N ARG A 203 -15.83 13.15 15.78
CA ARG A 203 -17.27 13.22 16.05
C ARG A 203 -17.99 12.18 15.23
N THR A 204 -18.63 11.22 15.89
CA THR A 204 -19.34 10.10 15.24
C THR A 204 -20.85 10.17 15.45
N GLY A 205 -21.61 9.38 14.68
CA GLY A 205 -23.05 9.22 14.85
C GLY A 205 -23.89 10.37 14.30
N HIS A 206 -23.28 11.28 13.53
CA HIS A 206 -24.03 12.37 12.90
C HIS A 206 -23.63 12.55 11.43
N ARG A 207 -24.56 12.27 10.53
CA ARG A 207 -24.41 12.59 9.10
C ARG A 207 -24.68 14.08 8.92
N LEU A 208 -23.62 14.84 8.61
CA LEU A 208 -23.78 16.26 8.31
C LEU A 208 -24.69 16.45 7.10
N ALA A 209 -25.71 17.32 7.26
CA ALA A 209 -26.48 17.79 6.14
C ALA A 209 -25.66 18.75 5.27
N ARG A 210 -26.03 18.90 3.99
CA ARG A 210 -25.35 19.80 3.04
C ARG A 210 -25.09 21.18 3.63
N ARG A 211 -26.13 21.82 4.20
CA ARG A 211 -26.04 23.14 4.85
C ARG A 211 -25.05 23.19 6.03
N GLU A 212 -24.89 22.07 6.75
CA GLU A 212 -23.94 22.00 7.86
C GLU A 212 -22.51 21.95 7.33
N ILE A 213 -22.27 21.21 6.23
CA ILE A 213 -20.97 21.20 5.56
C ILE A 213 -20.65 22.57 4.97
N ASP A 214 -21.64 23.25 4.37
CA ASP A 214 -21.49 24.59 3.80
C ASP A 214 -21.10 25.63 4.86
N ALA A 215 -21.52 25.43 6.11
CA ALA A 215 -21.20 26.31 7.25
C ALA A 215 -19.82 26.04 7.88
N LEU A 216 -19.12 24.95 7.49
CA LEU A 216 -17.77 24.68 7.97
C LEU A 216 -16.76 25.60 7.26
N GLY A 217 -15.67 25.93 7.96
CA GLY A 217 -14.47 26.51 7.36
C GLY A 217 -13.75 25.56 6.40
N PRO A 218 -12.43 25.67 6.25
CA PRO A 218 -11.66 24.80 5.37
C PRO A 218 -11.98 23.32 5.59
N THR A 219 -12.40 22.62 4.53
CA THR A 219 -12.95 21.26 4.64
C THR A 219 -12.35 20.32 3.60
N LEU A 220 -11.96 19.12 4.04
CA LEU A 220 -11.57 18.02 3.19
C LEU A 220 -12.68 16.96 3.17
N LEU A 221 -13.24 16.71 1.98
CA LEU A 221 -14.27 15.71 1.75
C LEU A 221 -13.60 14.33 1.51
N ALA A 222 -13.87 13.38 2.39
CA ALA A 222 -13.39 12.00 2.30
C ALA A 222 -14.55 11.01 2.50
N VAL A 223 -15.70 11.34 1.89
CA VAL A 223 -16.99 10.65 2.08
C VAL A 223 -17.04 9.26 1.45
N GLY A 224 -16.06 8.90 0.63
CA GLY A 224 -16.06 7.64 -0.10
C GLY A 224 -17.22 7.54 -1.10
N PHE A 225 -17.68 6.33 -1.37
CA PHE A 225 -18.92 6.07 -2.13
C PHE A 225 -20.07 5.79 -1.16
N GLY A 226 -21.24 6.31 -1.46
CA GLY A 226 -22.39 6.23 -0.56
C GLY A 226 -23.51 5.32 -1.05
N ARG A 227 -23.53 4.91 -2.32
CA ARG A 227 -24.61 4.13 -2.94
C ARG A 227 -24.07 2.93 -3.70
N SER A 228 -24.77 1.79 -3.58
CA SER A 228 -24.50 0.62 -4.40
C SER A 228 -24.95 0.85 -5.84
N ARG A 229 -24.17 0.36 -6.79
CA ARG A 229 -24.52 0.40 -8.20
C ARG A 229 -25.70 -0.52 -8.48
N PRO A 230 -26.77 -0.05 -9.16
CA PRO A 230 -27.91 -0.89 -9.49
C PRO A 230 -27.55 -1.97 -10.52
N LEU A 231 -28.30 -3.06 -10.54
CA LEU A 231 -28.27 -4.07 -11.59
C LEU A 231 -28.91 -3.53 -12.88
N GLY A 232 -29.92 -2.70 -12.75
CA GLY A 232 -30.68 -2.16 -13.88
C GLY A 232 -31.58 -3.21 -14.54
N ILE A 233 -32.10 -4.16 -13.76
CA ILE A 233 -32.98 -5.23 -14.24
C ILE A 233 -34.31 -5.25 -13.48
N PRO A 234 -35.39 -5.76 -14.07
CA PRO A 234 -36.69 -5.93 -13.37
C PRO A 234 -36.53 -6.78 -12.11
N GLY A 235 -37.13 -6.33 -11.02
CA GLY A 235 -37.17 -7.06 -9.74
C GLY A 235 -35.99 -6.82 -8.82
N GLU A 236 -35.08 -5.90 -9.13
CA GLU A 236 -33.92 -5.63 -8.27
C GLU A 236 -34.29 -4.98 -6.91
N ASP A 237 -35.50 -4.48 -6.76
CA ASP A 237 -36.05 -3.87 -5.53
C ASP A 237 -36.85 -4.85 -4.67
N LEU A 238 -36.92 -6.13 -5.04
CA LEU A 238 -37.61 -7.16 -4.28
C LEU A 238 -36.96 -7.39 -2.91
N ARG A 239 -37.76 -7.76 -1.91
CA ARG A 239 -37.33 -7.97 -0.52
C ARG A 239 -36.15 -8.96 -0.37
N GLY A 240 -36.01 -9.96 -1.27
CA GLY A 240 -34.92 -10.93 -1.28
C GLY A 240 -33.66 -10.43 -2.00
N VAL A 241 -33.59 -9.14 -2.39
CA VAL A 241 -32.41 -8.55 -3.06
C VAL A 241 -31.71 -7.58 -2.11
N HIS A 242 -30.42 -7.75 -1.91
CA HIS A 242 -29.61 -7.02 -0.95
C HIS A 242 -28.39 -6.38 -1.61
N ASP A 243 -27.93 -5.27 -1.06
CA ASP A 243 -26.66 -4.64 -1.42
C ASP A 243 -25.52 -5.23 -0.60
N GLY A 244 -24.37 -5.48 -1.23
CA GLY A 244 -23.23 -6.16 -0.61
C GLY A 244 -22.62 -5.40 0.56
N LEU A 245 -22.35 -4.08 0.44
CA LEU A 245 -21.75 -3.30 1.53
C LEU A 245 -22.66 -3.14 2.75
N PRO A 246 -23.95 -2.80 2.61
CA PRO A 246 -24.89 -2.82 3.75
C PRO A 246 -24.95 -4.18 4.44
N LEU A 247 -24.91 -5.28 3.68
CA LEU A 247 -24.89 -6.63 4.23
C LEU A 247 -23.60 -6.90 5.04
N LEU A 248 -22.44 -6.56 4.50
CA LEU A 248 -21.17 -6.67 5.21
C LEU A 248 -21.17 -5.80 6.47
N ALA A 249 -21.73 -4.59 6.41
CA ALA A 249 -21.83 -3.71 7.56
C ALA A 249 -22.72 -4.31 8.66
N ALA A 250 -23.83 -4.95 8.33
CA ALA A 250 -24.67 -5.67 9.27
C ALA A 250 -23.93 -6.83 9.93
N ILE A 251 -23.22 -7.66 9.13
CA ILE A 251 -22.37 -8.75 9.65
C ILE A 251 -21.30 -8.19 10.60
N ARG A 252 -20.64 -7.10 10.25
CA ARG A 252 -19.60 -6.46 11.07
C ARG A 252 -20.14 -5.90 12.39
N ARG A 253 -21.42 -5.52 12.46
CA ARG A 253 -22.11 -5.10 13.69
C ARG A 253 -22.67 -6.27 14.50
N GLY A 254 -22.58 -7.51 13.98
CA GLY A 254 -23.21 -8.68 14.61
C GLY A 254 -24.74 -8.71 14.48
N GLU A 255 -25.28 -7.99 13.50
CA GLU A 255 -26.71 -7.95 13.23
C GLU A 255 -27.15 -9.17 12.40
N PRO A 256 -28.37 -9.67 12.59
CA PRO A 256 -28.92 -10.72 11.74
C PRO A 256 -29.00 -10.28 10.28
N VAL A 257 -28.61 -11.17 9.35
CA VAL A 257 -28.70 -10.92 7.92
C VAL A 257 -29.79 -11.80 7.30
N PRO A 258 -30.74 -11.23 6.56
CA PRO A 258 -31.91 -11.94 6.05
C PRO A 258 -31.62 -12.62 4.69
N VAL A 259 -30.61 -13.51 4.63
CA VAL A 259 -30.17 -14.12 3.36
C VAL A 259 -30.58 -15.59 3.20
N GLY A 260 -31.12 -16.21 4.24
CA GLY A 260 -31.58 -17.61 4.19
C GLY A 260 -30.46 -18.65 4.02
N GLY A 261 -30.82 -19.85 3.56
CA GLY A 261 -29.89 -20.96 3.37
C GLY A 261 -29.10 -20.92 2.06
N THR A 262 -29.62 -20.19 1.04
CA THR A 262 -29.01 -20.13 -0.31
C THR A 262 -28.93 -18.69 -0.83
N ALA A 263 -27.81 -18.29 -1.43
CA ALA A 263 -27.64 -16.95 -1.96
C ALA A 263 -26.89 -16.89 -3.30
N ALA A 264 -27.34 -16.01 -4.20
CA ALA A 264 -26.64 -15.66 -5.43
C ALA A 264 -25.91 -14.33 -5.26
N VAL A 265 -24.57 -14.32 -5.29
CA VAL A 265 -23.75 -13.11 -5.21
C VAL A 265 -23.37 -12.66 -6.62
N ILE A 266 -23.88 -11.50 -7.05
CA ILE A 266 -23.68 -10.97 -8.40
C ILE A 266 -22.49 -10.00 -8.37
N GLY A 267 -21.37 -10.38 -8.99
CA GLY A 267 -20.17 -9.55 -9.09
C GLY A 267 -18.88 -10.34 -9.12
N GLY A 268 -17.76 -9.67 -9.35
CA GLY A 268 -16.44 -10.29 -9.42
C GLY A 268 -15.34 -9.44 -8.79
N GLY A 269 -15.71 -8.43 -8.01
CA GLY A 269 -14.79 -7.57 -7.25
C GLY A 269 -14.55 -8.09 -5.83
N ASN A 270 -13.68 -7.39 -5.08
CA ASN A 270 -13.37 -7.73 -3.69
C ASN A 270 -14.64 -7.79 -2.81
N THR A 271 -15.58 -6.86 -2.99
CA THR A 271 -16.87 -6.87 -2.26
C THR A 271 -17.63 -8.17 -2.47
N ALA A 272 -17.64 -8.72 -3.70
CA ALA A 272 -18.33 -10.00 -3.97
C ALA A 272 -17.67 -11.17 -3.22
N LEU A 273 -16.33 -11.17 -3.17
CA LEU A 273 -15.58 -12.20 -2.42
C LEU A 273 -15.77 -12.03 -0.91
N ASP A 274 -15.73 -10.81 -0.40
CA ASP A 274 -15.96 -10.53 1.01
C ASP A 274 -17.39 -10.96 1.43
N VAL A 275 -18.39 -10.71 0.59
CA VAL A 275 -19.78 -11.15 0.81
C VAL A 275 -19.89 -12.67 0.81
N VAL A 276 -19.45 -13.34 -0.26
CA VAL A 276 -19.65 -14.78 -0.38
C VAL A 276 -18.90 -15.56 0.70
N ARG A 277 -17.67 -15.15 1.01
CA ARG A 277 -16.88 -15.77 2.08
C ARG A 277 -17.49 -15.52 3.47
N SER A 278 -18.09 -14.35 3.69
CA SER A 278 -18.80 -14.04 4.94
C SER A 278 -20.08 -14.85 5.07
N LEU A 279 -20.87 -14.97 4.00
CA LEU A 279 -22.09 -15.77 3.99
C LEU A 279 -21.81 -17.27 4.24
N LYS A 280 -20.75 -17.79 3.63
CA LYS A 280 -20.33 -19.18 3.90
C LYS A 280 -20.02 -19.43 5.38
N ARG A 281 -19.33 -18.45 6.06
CA ARG A 281 -19.06 -18.51 7.51
C ARG A 281 -20.33 -18.45 8.36
N LEU A 282 -21.41 -17.90 7.83
CA LEU A 282 -22.73 -17.87 8.45
C LEU A 282 -23.59 -19.11 8.12
N GLY A 283 -23.04 -20.07 7.35
CA GLY A 283 -23.72 -21.30 6.98
C GLY A 283 -24.65 -21.17 5.76
N THR A 284 -24.58 -20.06 5.01
CA THR A 284 -25.34 -19.88 3.76
C THR A 284 -24.57 -20.51 2.60
N ASP A 285 -25.24 -21.34 1.79
CA ASP A 285 -24.71 -21.86 0.52
C ASP A 285 -24.79 -20.75 -0.53
N ALA A 286 -23.68 -20.06 -0.74
CA ALA A 286 -23.61 -18.88 -1.59
C ALA A 286 -22.69 -19.11 -2.79
N THR A 287 -23.18 -18.76 -3.99
CA THR A 287 -22.45 -18.88 -5.26
C THR A 287 -22.15 -17.52 -5.86
N VAL A 288 -20.93 -17.34 -6.37
CA VAL A 288 -20.53 -16.13 -7.13
C VAL A 288 -20.95 -16.28 -8.59
N TRP A 289 -21.73 -15.32 -9.10
CA TRP A 289 -22.16 -15.26 -10.50
C TRP A 289 -21.47 -14.07 -11.18
N TYR A 290 -20.61 -14.37 -12.18
CA TYR A 290 -19.79 -13.35 -12.82
C TYR A 290 -19.88 -13.38 -14.35
N ARG A 291 -20.12 -12.20 -14.94
CA ARG A 291 -20.37 -12.04 -16.40
C ARG A 291 -19.16 -12.24 -17.30
N ARG A 292 -17.93 -12.40 -16.76
CA ARG A 292 -16.69 -12.68 -17.49
C ARG A 292 -16.05 -13.97 -16.93
N THR A 293 -14.79 -14.23 -17.28
CA THR A 293 -14.05 -15.37 -16.72
C THR A 293 -13.26 -14.98 -15.48
N ALA A 294 -12.66 -15.95 -14.81
CA ALA A 294 -11.79 -15.71 -13.65
C ALA A 294 -10.61 -14.78 -13.98
N ARG A 295 -10.16 -14.74 -15.23
CA ARG A 295 -9.05 -13.90 -15.69
C ARG A 295 -9.39 -12.42 -15.65
N GLU A 296 -10.62 -12.06 -15.93
CA GLU A 296 -11.11 -10.68 -15.97
C GLU A 296 -11.68 -10.22 -14.62
N MET A 297 -11.64 -11.06 -13.57
CA MET A 297 -12.07 -10.62 -12.24
C MET A 297 -11.19 -9.48 -11.73
N PRO A 298 -11.78 -8.35 -11.27
CA PRO A 298 -11.03 -7.26 -10.66
C PRO A 298 -10.65 -7.51 -9.19
N ALA A 299 -11.16 -8.59 -8.59
CA ALA A 299 -10.78 -9.01 -7.24
C ALA A 299 -9.29 -9.39 -7.15
N PHE A 300 -8.70 -9.22 -5.99
CA PHE A 300 -7.31 -9.63 -5.75
C PHE A 300 -7.19 -11.14 -5.95
N ARG A 301 -6.16 -11.55 -6.70
CA ARG A 301 -5.96 -12.96 -7.05
C ARG A 301 -5.88 -13.85 -5.81
N GLN A 302 -5.21 -13.40 -4.75
CA GLN A 302 -5.12 -14.13 -3.50
C GLN A 302 -6.51 -14.40 -2.90
N GLU A 303 -7.38 -13.39 -2.85
CA GLU A 303 -8.76 -13.54 -2.32
C GLU A 303 -9.60 -14.51 -3.16
N VAL A 304 -9.38 -14.56 -4.49
CA VAL A 304 -10.06 -15.52 -5.38
C VAL A 304 -9.60 -16.95 -5.07
N GLU A 305 -8.30 -17.17 -4.91
CA GLU A 305 -7.77 -18.49 -4.60
C GLU A 305 -8.19 -18.95 -3.19
N GLU A 306 -8.12 -18.07 -2.19
CA GLU A 306 -8.61 -18.36 -0.84
C GLU A 306 -10.10 -18.73 -0.83
N ALA A 307 -10.94 -18.01 -1.60
CA ALA A 307 -12.37 -18.35 -1.72
C ALA A 307 -12.59 -19.73 -2.34
N LYS A 308 -11.80 -20.11 -3.34
CA LYS A 308 -11.86 -21.47 -3.95
C LYS A 308 -11.41 -22.53 -2.95
N GLU A 309 -10.32 -22.30 -2.21
CA GLU A 309 -9.84 -23.21 -1.16
C GLU A 309 -10.90 -23.42 -0.08
N GLU A 310 -11.64 -22.36 0.27
CA GLU A 310 -12.78 -22.41 1.18
C GLU A 310 -14.01 -23.12 0.56
N GLY A 311 -13.93 -23.57 -0.70
CA GLY A 311 -15.01 -24.28 -1.40
C GLY A 311 -16.17 -23.37 -1.81
N VAL A 312 -15.91 -22.09 -2.14
CA VAL A 312 -16.92 -21.20 -2.73
C VAL A 312 -17.15 -21.57 -4.19
N PRO A 313 -18.42 -21.81 -4.61
CA PRO A 313 -18.73 -22.04 -6.01
C PRO A 313 -18.67 -20.76 -6.85
N PHE A 314 -18.17 -20.87 -8.10
CA PHE A 314 -18.11 -19.79 -9.07
C PHE A 314 -18.80 -20.19 -10.37
N GLU A 315 -19.75 -19.40 -10.82
CA GLU A 315 -20.38 -19.48 -12.13
C GLU A 315 -19.92 -18.32 -13.01
N PHE A 316 -19.12 -18.64 -14.00
CA PHE A 316 -18.55 -17.68 -14.93
C PHE A 316 -19.36 -17.56 -16.23
N LEU A 317 -19.18 -16.44 -16.94
CA LEU A 317 -19.87 -16.14 -18.19
C LEU A 317 -21.38 -16.18 -18.03
N VAL A 318 -21.89 -15.57 -16.97
CA VAL A 318 -23.33 -15.51 -16.66
C VAL A 318 -23.68 -14.10 -16.16
N ALA A 319 -24.80 -13.57 -16.64
CA ALA A 319 -25.34 -12.29 -16.19
C ALA A 319 -26.82 -12.42 -15.82
N PRO A 320 -27.28 -11.68 -14.78
CA PRO A 320 -28.70 -11.65 -14.43
C PRO A 320 -29.51 -10.83 -15.45
N VAL A 321 -30.75 -11.25 -15.69
CA VAL A 321 -31.69 -10.60 -16.63
C VAL A 321 -32.90 -10.06 -15.92
N ARG A 322 -33.45 -10.79 -14.94
CA ARG A 322 -34.59 -10.37 -14.12
C ARG A 322 -34.67 -11.20 -12.84
N ILE A 323 -35.38 -10.67 -11.86
CA ILE A 323 -35.66 -11.32 -10.58
C ILE A 323 -37.18 -11.30 -10.37
N GLU A 324 -37.76 -12.42 -9.98
CA GLU A 324 -39.18 -12.60 -9.75
C GLU A 324 -39.43 -13.25 -8.39
N PRO A 325 -40.54 -13.01 -7.73
CA PRO A 325 -40.92 -13.74 -6.52
C PRO A 325 -41.05 -15.24 -6.82
N ALA A 326 -40.63 -16.09 -5.88
CA ALA A 326 -40.81 -17.52 -5.93
C ALA A 326 -41.51 -18.04 -4.65
N PRO A 327 -42.07 -19.28 -4.68
CA PRO A 327 -42.71 -19.86 -3.51
C PRO A 327 -41.82 -19.89 -2.26
N GLY A 328 -42.41 -19.82 -1.08
CA GLY A 328 -41.67 -19.88 0.19
C GLY A 328 -40.89 -18.62 0.55
N GLY A 329 -41.18 -17.47 -0.10
CA GLY A 329 -40.46 -16.20 0.14
C GLY A 329 -39.10 -16.12 -0.56
N ARG A 330 -38.81 -17.09 -1.43
CA ARG A 330 -37.58 -17.12 -2.27
C ARG A 330 -37.71 -16.20 -3.47
N VAL A 331 -36.64 -16.04 -4.20
CA VAL A 331 -36.61 -15.33 -5.49
C VAL A 331 -36.11 -16.24 -6.61
N ARG A 332 -36.73 -16.08 -7.78
CA ARG A 332 -36.29 -16.72 -9.02
C ARG A 332 -35.42 -15.74 -9.79
N LEU A 333 -34.14 -16.07 -9.89
CA LEU A 333 -33.14 -15.31 -10.65
C LEU A 333 -33.02 -15.89 -12.05
N THR A 334 -33.45 -15.15 -13.08
CA THR A 334 -33.24 -15.52 -14.48
C THR A 334 -31.89 -14.96 -14.92
N LEU A 335 -31.08 -15.82 -15.51
CA LEU A 335 -29.70 -15.60 -15.94
C LEU A 335 -29.55 -15.92 -17.42
N VAL A 336 -28.59 -15.29 -18.09
CA VAL A 336 -28.21 -15.58 -19.48
C VAL A 336 -26.73 -15.94 -19.57
N ARG A 337 -26.38 -16.90 -20.40
CA ARG A 337 -24.98 -17.21 -20.69
C ARG A 337 -24.35 -16.08 -21.49
N MET A 338 -23.07 -15.82 -21.23
CA MET A 338 -22.29 -14.76 -21.87
C MET A 338 -21.17 -15.31 -22.73
N GLU A 339 -20.78 -14.58 -23.75
CA GLU A 339 -19.57 -14.79 -24.53
C GLU A 339 -18.65 -13.57 -24.42
N LEU A 340 -17.34 -13.76 -24.58
CA LEU A 340 -16.39 -12.66 -24.55
C LEU A 340 -16.21 -12.08 -25.95
N GLY A 341 -16.58 -10.84 -26.14
CA GLY A 341 -16.35 -10.03 -27.33
C GLY A 341 -15.03 -9.26 -27.28
N PRO A 342 -14.88 -8.24 -28.14
CA PRO A 342 -13.70 -7.34 -28.14
C PRO A 342 -13.47 -6.67 -26.78
N LYS A 343 -12.25 -6.17 -26.56
CA LYS A 343 -11.91 -5.46 -25.31
C LYS A 343 -12.68 -4.14 -25.24
N ASP A 344 -13.17 -3.83 -24.03
CA ASP A 344 -13.79 -2.54 -23.70
C ASP A 344 -12.74 -1.47 -23.36
N ALA A 345 -13.17 -0.25 -23.05
CA ALA A 345 -12.30 0.87 -22.69
C ALA A 345 -11.43 0.58 -21.44
N SER A 346 -11.79 -0.39 -20.60
CA SER A 346 -11.00 -0.84 -19.46
C SER A 346 -9.91 -1.88 -19.83
N GLY A 347 -9.80 -2.22 -21.12
CA GLY A 347 -8.89 -3.25 -21.62
C GLY A 347 -9.33 -4.68 -21.37
N ARG A 348 -10.54 -4.91 -20.79
CA ARG A 348 -11.10 -6.24 -20.53
C ARG A 348 -12.08 -6.65 -21.63
N ALA A 349 -12.17 -7.95 -21.91
CA ALA A 349 -13.10 -8.48 -22.88
C ALA A 349 -14.57 -8.11 -22.53
N LYS A 350 -15.31 -7.53 -23.49
CA LYS A 350 -16.70 -7.10 -23.30
C LYS A 350 -17.61 -8.34 -23.21
N PRO A 351 -18.41 -8.51 -22.15
CA PRO A 351 -19.37 -9.61 -22.09
C PRO A 351 -20.55 -9.32 -23.03
N VAL A 352 -20.90 -10.32 -23.86
CA VAL A 352 -22.02 -10.25 -24.82
C VAL A 352 -23.00 -11.37 -24.49
N PRO A 353 -24.31 -11.09 -24.32
CA PRO A 353 -25.31 -12.13 -24.06
C PRO A 353 -25.44 -13.10 -25.25
N LYS A 354 -25.51 -14.41 -24.94
CA LYS A 354 -25.80 -15.45 -25.92
C LYS A 354 -27.31 -15.64 -26.04
N ALA A 355 -27.89 -15.26 -27.16
CA ALA A 355 -29.32 -15.36 -27.40
C ALA A 355 -29.86 -16.81 -27.19
N GLY A 356 -31.00 -16.92 -26.53
CA GLY A 356 -31.67 -18.22 -26.30
C GLY A 356 -31.00 -19.12 -25.26
N SER A 357 -30.07 -18.60 -24.46
CA SER A 357 -29.36 -19.35 -23.41
C SER A 357 -29.82 -19.02 -21.98
N GLU A 358 -31.00 -18.44 -21.86
CA GLU A 358 -31.56 -18.09 -20.56
C GLU A 358 -31.91 -19.33 -19.73
N PHE A 359 -31.67 -19.24 -18.42
CA PHE A 359 -32.04 -20.26 -17.44
C PHE A 359 -32.36 -19.60 -16.12
N ALA A 360 -33.01 -20.30 -15.22
CA ALA A 360 -33.40 -19.75 -13.93
C ALA A 360 -32.87 -20.62 -12.78
N VAL A 361 -32.55 -19.96 -11.67
CA VAL A 361 -32.26 -20.58 -10.37
C VAL A 361 -33.15 -19.97 -9.30
N GLU A 362 -33.52 -20.75 -8.29
CA GLU A 362 -34.26 -20.26 -7.13
C GLU A 362 -33.34 -20.22 -5.92
N VAL A 363 -33.27 -19.04 -5.28
CA VAL A 363 -32.42 -18.80 -4.10
C VAL A 363 -33.23 -18.04 -3.04
N ASP A 364 -32.77 -18.06 -1.81
CA ASP A 364 -33.40 -17.27 -0.74
C ASP A 364 -33.05 -15.80 -0.85
N ALA A 365 -31.83 -15.48 -1.36
CA ALA A 365 -31.41 -14.10 -1.56
C ALA A 365 -30.53 -13.90 -2.80
N VAL A 366 -30.60 -12.70 -3.38
CA VAL A 366 -29.65 -12.19 -4.37
C VAL A 366 -28.86 -11.02 -3.74
N VAL A 367 -27.54 -11.04 -3.79
CA VAL A 367 -26.68 -10.00 -3.25
C VAL A 367 -25.94 -9.29 -4.37
N LYS A 368 -26.19 -7.99 -4.54
CA LYS A 368 -25.55 -7.13 -5.53
C LYS A 368 -24.17 -6.68 -5.02
N ALA A 369 -23.12 -7.02 -5.73
CA ALA A 369 -21.74 -6.63 -5.42
C ALA A 369 -21.03 -6.08 -6.68
N LEU A 370 -21.66 -5.08 -7.31
CA LEU A 370 -21.25 -4.50 -8.61
C LEU A 370 -20.35 -3.28 -8.48
N GLY A 371 -19.96 -2.92 -7.27
CA GLY A 371 -19.25 -1.70 -6.92
C GLY A 371 -20.19 -0.60 -6.47
N GLU A 372 -19.59 0.49 -6.07
CA GLU A 372 -20.28 1.63 -5.45
C GLU A 372 -20.18 2.87 -6.34
N VAL A 373 -21.02 3.86 -6.08
CA VAL A 373 -21.02 5.17 -6.73
C VAL A 373 -21.15 6.28 -5.69
N LEU A 374 -20.72 7.47 -6.06
CA LEU A 374 -20.82 8.65 -5.21
C LEU A 374 -22.31 8.99 -4.94
N ASP A 375 -22.60 9.32 -3.70
CA ASP A 375 -23.87 9.93 -3.31
C ASP A 375 -23.79 11.45 -3.53
N GLU A 376 -24.15 11.90 -4.73
CA GLU A 376 -24.04 13.31 -5.13
C GLU A 376 -24.95 14.24 -4.29
N GLU A 377 -26.04 13.73 -3.72
CA GLU A 377 -26.94 14.50 -2.87
C GLU A 377 -26.28 14.89 -1.54
N ALA A 378 -25.26 14.16 -1.12
CA ALA A 378 -24.49 14.44 0.10
C ALA A 378 -23.40 15.51 -0.09
N LEU A 379 -23.14 15.97 -1.34
CA LEU A 379 -22.11 16.96 -1.60
C LEU A 379 -22.56 18.38 -1.23
N PRO A 380 -21.64 19.23 -0.69
CA PRO A 380 -21.93 20.63 -0.39
C PRO A 380 -22.15 21.46 -1.67
N ALA A 381 -22.69 22.67 -1.51
CA ALA A 381 -22.91 23.58 -2.62
C ALA A 381 -21.58 23.94 -3.30
N GLY A 382 -21.62 24.09 -4.64
CA GLY A 382 -20.41 24.45 -5.41
C GLY A 382 -19.42 23.32 -5.68
N VAL A 383 -19.61 22.14 -5.09
CA VAL A 383 -18.81 20.95 -5.38
C VAL A 383 -19.45 20.15 -6.51
N ALA A 384 -18.79 20.12 -7.66
CA ALA A 384 -19.27 19.39 -8.84
C ALA A 384 -18.87 17.91 -8.79
N ALA A 385 -19.74 17.06 -9.37
CA ALA A 385 -19.45 15.67 -9.64
C ALA A 385 -19.51 15.40 -11.15
N ALA A 386 -18.63 14.52 -11.62
CA ALA A 386 -18.65 13.99 -12.98
C ALA A 386 -18.20 12.53 -12.95
N ASP A 387 -18.82 11.70 -13.79
CA ASP A 387 -18.54 10.25 -13.86
C ASP A 387 -18.61 9.52 -12.50
N GLY A 388 -19.50 9.98 -11.61
CA GLY A 388 -19.68 9.43 -10.26
C GLY A 388 -18.52 9.74 -9.30
N LYS A 389 -17.78 10.84 -9.51
CA LYS A 389 -16.67 11.31 -8.68
C LYS A 389 -16.75 12.81 -8.48
N VAL A 390 -16.22 13.30 -7.37
CA VAL A 390 -15.99 14.72 -7.13
C VAL A 390 -14.92 15.22 -8.11
N VAL A 391 -15.22 16.29 -8.81
CA VAL A 391 -14.25 16.95 -9.71
C VAL A 391 -13.20 17.68 -8.87
N THR A 392 -11.94 17.37 -9.08
CA THR A 392 -10.80 18.04 -8.44
C THR A 392 -9.76 18.48 -9.45
N ASP A 393 -9.06 19.58 -9.17
CA ASP A 393 -7.86 19.97 -9.89
C ASP A 393 -6.62 19.18 -9.43
N ASP A 394 -5.45 19.47 -10.00
CA ASP A 394 -4.20 18.79 -9.64
C ASP A 394 -3.77 19.02 -8.18
N ALA A 395 -4.23 20.10 -7.56
CA ALA A 395 -4.02 20.42 -6.16
C ALA A 395 -5.13 19.85 -5.24
N TRP A 396 -5.93 18.88 -5.69
CA TRP A 396 -7.03 18.26 -4.92
C TRP A 396 -8.18 19.21 -4.54
N ARG A 397 -8.21 20.44 -5.08
CA ARG A 397 -9.27 21.42 -4.83
C ARG A 397 -10.50 21.06 -5.64
N THR A 398 -11.67 21.28 -5.07
CA THR A 398 -12.93 21.26 -5.79
C THR A 398 -13.21 22.63 -6.45
N GLY A 399 -14.36 22.82 -7.07
CA GLY A 399 -14.76 24.14 -7.60
C GLY A 399 -14.85 25.25 -6.54
N ASP A 400 -14.93 24.89 -5.27
CA ASP A 400 -14.90 25.79 -4.12
C ASP A 400 -13.48 25.88 -3.55
N ALA A 401 -12.97 27.10 -3.34
CA ALA A 401 -11.60 27.34 -2.91
C ALA A 401 -11.27 26.83 -1.49
N GLU A 402 -12.27 26.65 -0.63
CA GLU A 402 -12.09 26.12 0.73
C GLU A 402 -12.39 24.62 0.84
N ARG A 403 -12.69 23.95 -0.29
CA ARG A 403 -13.07 22.53 -0.33
C ARG A 403 -12.07 21.71 -1.09
N PHE A 404 -11.66 20.63 -0.47
CA PHE A 404 -10.76 19.62 -1.03
C PHE A 404 -11.46 18.26 -1.03
N ALA A 405 -11.05 17.33 -1.88
CA ALA A 405 -11.60 15.98 -1.84
C ALA A 405 -10.51 14.92 -1.99
N ALA A 406 -10.67 13.80 -1.27
CA ALA A 406 -9.71 12.71 -1.26
C ALA A 406 -10.39 11.33 -1.13
N GLY A 407 -9.66 10.26 -1.41
CA GLY A 407 -10.14 8.90 -1.37
C GLY A 407 -11.02 8.55 -2.56
N ASP A 408 -11.91 7.56 -2.37
CA ASP A 408 -12.71 7.00 -3.44
C ASP A 408 -13.62 8.03 -4.09
N CYS A 409 -14.16 8.98 -3.32
CA CYS A 409 -15.02 10.03 -3.88
C CYS A 409 -14.29 10.94 -4.88
N ALA A 410 -12.98 11.17 -4.74
CA ALA A 410 -12.17 11.91 -5.69
C ALA A 410 -11.64 11.04 -6.85
N GLY A 411 -11.50 9.73 -6.64
CA GLY A 411 -11.20 8.73 -7.65
C GLY A 411 -9.93 8.97 -8.46
N ARG A 412 -8.90 9.63 -7.88
CA ARG A 412 -7.63 9.94 -8.57
C ARG A 412 -6.64 8.77 -8.60
N PHE A 413 -6.82 7.81 -7.71
CA PHE A 413 -6.07 6.55 -7.66
C PHE A 413 -7.02 5.37 -7.82
N GLY A 414 -6.53 4.14 -7.63
CA GLY A 414 -7.38 2.97 -7.47
C GLY A 414 -8.17 3.00 -6.15
N TYR A 415 -8.99 1.96 -5.94
CA TYR A 415 -9.92 1.88 -4.80
C TYR A 415 -9.40 0.89 -3.75
N THR A 416 -8.14 1.05 -3.33
CA THR A 416 -7.54 0.28 -2.24
C THR A 416 -7.35 1.13 -1.00
N VAL A 417 -7.25 0.48 0.16
CA VAL A 417 -6.97 1.16 1.44
C VAL A 417 -5.70 2.00 1.36
N SER A 418 -4.63 1.43 0.78
CA SER A 418 -3.32 2.10 0.67
C SER A 418 -3.37 3.33 -0.23
N GLU A 419 -4.11 3.27 -1.34
CA GLU A 419 -4.31 4.41 -2.24
C GLU A 419 -5.19 5.49 -1.62
N ALA A 420 -6.19 5.09 -0.84
CA ALA A 420 -7.00 6.04 -0.07
C ALA A 420 -6.16 6.77 0.99
N VAL A 421 -5.27 6.07 1.71
CA VAL A 421 -4.30 6.68 2.65
C VAL A 421 -3.40 7.70 1.92
N ARG A 422 -2.81 7.31 0.79
CA ARG A 422 -1.99 8.21 -0.03
C ARG A 422 -2.77 9.43 -0.50
N SER A 423 -3.98 9.22 -1.00
CA SER A 423 -4.88 10.28 -1.47
C SER A 423 -5.16 11.31 -0.36
N GLY A 424 -5.53 10.84 0.83
CA GLY A 424 -5.80 11.69 1.98
C GLY A 424 -4.60 12.54 2.40
N ARG A 425 -3.40 11.91 2.46
CA ARG A 425 -2.16 12.62 2.79
C ARG A 425 -1.83 13.70 1.76
N LEU A 426 -1.87 13.40 0.46
CA LEU A 426 -1.54 14.35 -0.59
C LEU A 426 -2.53 15.52 -0.64
N ALA A 427 -3.82 15.26 -0.49
CA ALA A 427 -4.82 16.32 -0.41
C ALA A 427 -4.63 17.21 0.83
N ALA A 428 -4.24 16.63 1.97
CA ALA A 428 -3.92 17.37 3.19
C ALA A 428 -2.71 18.29 3.00
N HIS A 429 -1.65 17.82 2.31
CA HIS A 429 -0.48 18.63 1.98
C HIS A 429 -0.85 19.81 1.07
N ALA A 430 -1.63 19.54 0.02
CA ALA A 430 -2.10 20.59 -0.89
C ALA A 430 -2.99 21.62 -0.17
N MET A 431 -3.85 21.17 0.73
CA MET A 431 -4.69 22.03 1.56
C MET A 431 -3.84 22.89 2.51
N HIS A 432 -2.86 22.33 3.19
CA HIS A 432 -1.92 23.09 4.03
C HIS A 432 -1.20 24.16 3.21
N ALA A 433 -0.62 23.79 2.06
CA ALA A 433 0.09 24.74 1.21
C ALA A 433 -0.81 25.91 0.76
N GLN A 434 -2.07 25.65 0.47
CA GLN A 434 -3.02 26.72 0.12
C GLN A 434 -3.37 27.62 1.31
N LEU A 435 -3.56 27.04 2.50
CA LEU A 435 -3.98 27.80 3.68
C LEU A 435 -2.85 28.63 4.30
N THR A 436 -1.60 28.20 4.15
CA THR A 436 -0.43 28.84 4.81
C THR A 436 0.53 29.50 3.84
N GLY A 437 0.51 29.13 2.57
CA GLY A 437 1.55 29.49 1.59
C GLY A 437 2.84 28.66 1.72
N GLU A 438 2.89 27.68 2.61
CA GLU A 438 4.07 26.87 2.90
C GLU A 438 4.02 25.54 2.13
N ALA A 439 5.07 25.23 1.36
CA ALA A 439 5.19 23.94 0.70
C ALA A 439 5.57 22.86 1.72
N VAL A 440 4.90 21.71 1.65
CA VAL A 440 5.29 20.54 2.45
C VAL A 440 6.43 19.82 1.74
N PRO A 441 7.59 19.62 2.40
CA PRO A 441 8.68 18.83 1.84
C PRO A 441 8.21 17.41 1.51
N ALA A 442 8.81 16.83 0.46
CA ALA A 442 8.54 15.43 0.13
C ALA A 442 8.89 14.52 1.30
N ALA A 443 7.98 13.60 1.60
CA ALA A 443 8.11 12.68 2.72
C ALA A 443 9.26 11.65 2.56
N SER A 444 9.76 11.48 1.33
CA SER A 444 10.88 10.57 1.01
C SER A 444 11.52 11.00 -0.29
N PRO A 445 12.86 10.89 -0.42
CA PRO A 445 13.55 11.08 -1.71
C PRO A 445 13.01 10.20 -2.84
N LEU A 446 12.36 9.08 -2.49
CA LEU A 446 11.71 8.16 -3.44
C LEU A 446 10.33 8.65 -3.88
N ALA A 447 9.66 9.47 -3.08
CA ALA A 447 8.34 10.04 -3.42
C ALA A 447 8.42 11.13 -4.50
N ASP A 448 9.59 11.76 -4.68
CA ASP A 448 9.86 12.86 -5.62
C ASP A 448 10.61 12.41 -6.88
N GLN A 449 10.91 11.14 -7.01
CA GLN A 449 11.47 10.65 -8.27
C GLN A 449 10.41 10.84 -9.35
N GLY A 450 10.76 11.65 -10.38
CA GLY A 450 9.84 12.04 -11.45
C GLY A 450 9.15 10.85 -12.15
N ALA A 451 8.34 11.14 -13.15
CA ALA A 451 7.48 10.16 -13.82
C ALA A 451 8.22 8.91 -14.40
N ASP A 452 9.55 8.94 -14.52
CA ASP A 452 10.36 7.86 -15.09
C ASP A 452 11.66 7.63 -14.26
N PRO A 453 11.58 7.07 -13.04
CA PRO A 453 12.75 6.81 -12.20
C PRO A 453 13.58 5.66 -12.76
N GLU A 454 14.91 5.75 -12.62
CA GLU A 454 15.80 4.63 -12.96
C GLU A 454 15.67 3.51 -11.92
N ILE A 455 15.13 2.37 -12.34
CA ILE A 455 14.81 1.25 -11.46
C ILE A 455 15.99 0.26 -11.38
N ALA A 456 16.35 -0.14 -10.16
CA ALA A 456 17.34 -1.18 -9.91
C ALA A 456 16.87 -2.55 -10.40
N LYS A 457 17.53 -3.11 -11.42
CA LYS A 457 17.18 -4.40 -12.04
C LYS A 457 17.99 -5.54 -11.41
N PHE A 458 17.41 -6.73 -11.37
CA PHE A 458 18.06 -7.95 -10.83
C PHE A 458 19.47 -8.18 -11.38
N LYS A 459 19.69 -8.02 -12.68
CA LYS A 459 20.97 -8.20 -13.36
C LYS A 459 22.09 -7.22 -12.94
N MET A 460 21.73 -6.14 -12.24
CA MET A 460 22.67 -5.14 -11.74
C MET A 460 23.18 -5.47 -10.33
N LEU A 461 22.64 -6.49 -9.68
CA LEU A 461 22.96 -6.85 -8.30
C LEU A 461 24.10 -7.88 -8.28
N HIS A 462 25.06 -7.72 -7.38
CA HIS A 462 26.11 -8.70 -7.18
C HIS A 462 25.69 -9.74 -6.13
N LEU A 463 25.18 -10.88 -6.60
CA LEU A 463 24.49 -11.89 -5.77
C LEU A 463 25.41 -12.68 -4.84
N ALA A 464 26.74 -12.68 -5.06
CA ALA A 464 27.70 -13.39 -4.21
C ALA A 464 27.70 -12.91 -2.74
N HIS A 465 27.22 -11.69 -2.51
CA HIS A 465 27.10 -11.10 -1.17
C HIS A 465 25.80 -11.46 -0.43
N PHE A 466 24.96 -12.30 -1.00
CA PHE A 466 23.66 -12.65 -0.42
C PHE A 466 23.47 -14.15 -0.27
N ALA A 467 23.01 -14.59 0.90
CA ALA A 467 22.58 -15.97 1.08
C ALA A 467 21.31 -16.27 0.28
N LYS A 468 21.24 -17.47 -0.31
CA LYS A 468 20.06 -17.96 -0.99
C LYS A 468 19.15 -18.69 0.01
N GLU A 469 18.30 -17.94 0.68
CA GLU A 469 17.37 -18.42 1.71
C GLU A 469 15.92 -18.30 1.24
N GLY A 470 15.05 -19.19 1.72
CA GLY A 470 13.62 -19.16 1.47
C GLY A 470 12.93 -17.98 2.16
N ALA A 471 11.75 -17.59 1.70
CA ALA A 471 10.94 -16.54 2.30
C ALA A 471 10.33 -16.99 3.64
N HIS A 472 10.33 -16.09 4.62
CA HIS A 472 9.50 -16.23 5.81
C HIS A 472 8.11 -15.70 5.48
N VAL A 473 7.10 -16.55 5.50
CA VAL A 473 5.72 -16.20 5.20
C VAL A 473 4.85 -16.34 6.45
N PRO A 474 3.85 -15.47 6.63
CA PRO A 474 2.94 -15.60 7.74
C PRO A 474 2.16 -16.92 7.66
N PRO A 475 1.81 -17.55 8.81
CA PRO A 475 0.99 -18.74 8.82
C PRO A 475 -0.42 -18.41 8.33
N VAL A 476 -1.01 -19.31 7.54
CA VAL A 476 -2.38 -19.20 7.04
C VAL A 476 -3.19 -20.35 7.63
N ALA A 477 -4.37 -20.05 8.17
CA ALA A 477 -5.26 -21.05 8.73
C ALA A 477 -5.71 -22.08 7.67
N ALA A 478 -5.90 -23.33 8.05
CA ALA A 478 -6.41 -24.36 7.15
C ALA A 478 -7.82 -23.99 6.62
N ALA A 479 -8.17 -24.45 5.42
CA ALA A 479 -9.37 -24.01 4.71
C ALA A 479 -10.68 -24.30 5.46
N ASP A 480 -10.76 -25.44 6.14
CA ASP A 480 -11.86 -25.85 7.00
C ASP A 480 -11.98 -24.93 8.24
N ALA A 481 -10.85 -24.64 8.90
CA ALA A 481 -10.81 -23.74 10.04
C ALA A 481 -11.21 -22.30 9.65
N ARG A 482 -10.82 -21.83 8.46
CA ARG A 482 -11.20 -20.50 7.96
C ARG A 482 -12.72 -20.33 7.84
N SER A 483 -13.43 -21.39 7.43
CA SER A 483 -14.88 -21.36 7.22
C SER A 483 -15.70 -21.48 8.52
N ALA A 484 -15.07 -21.82 9.65
CA ALA A 484 -15.75 -22.04 10.92
C ALA A 484 -16.11 -20.74 11.67
N GLY A 485 -15.52 -19.60 11.29
CA GLY A 485 -15.75 -18.33 12.02
C GLY A 485 -15.09 -17.13 11.35
N PHE A 486 -15.02 -16.03 12.09
CA PHE A 486 -14.47 -14.76 11.60
C PHE A 486 -13.08 -14.43 12.19
N ASP A 487 -12.38 -15.43 12.72
CA ASP A 487 -11.00 -15.28 13.18
C ASP A 487 -10.07 -14.96 11.98
N PRO A 488 -8.95 -14.26 12.23
CA PRO A 488 -8.02 -13.89 11.17
C PRO A 488 -7.53 -15.09 10.37
N VAL A 489 -7.68 -15.04 9.04
CA VAL A 489 -7.20 -16.08 8.12
C VAL A 489 -5.67 -16.15 8.10
N GLU A 490 -5.02 -14.99 8.16
CA GLU A 490 -3.56 -14.88 8.15
C GLU A 490 -3.04 -14.46 9.54
N GLY A 491 -2.10 -15.21 10.08
CA GLY A 491 -1.41 -14.92 11.33
C GLY A 491 -0.34 -13.84 11.18
N ALA A 492 0.32 -13.48 12.28
CA ALA A 492 1.47 -12.57 12.27
C ALA A 492 2.77 -13.35 11.99
N LEU A 493 3.75 -12.67 11.38
CA LEU A 493 5.07 -13.26 11.14
C LEU A 493 5.87 -13.44 12.44
N GLY A 494 5.62 -12.60 13.43
CA GLY A 494 6.41 -12.54 14.66
C GLY A 494 7.71 -11.74 14.50
N THR A 495 8.23 -11.24 15.61
CA THR A 495 9.36 -10.29 15.64
C THR A 495 10.64 -10.87 15.02
N ASP A 496 11.03 -12.08 15.41
CA ASP A 496 12.30 -12.68 14.94
C ASP A 496 12.21 -13.08 13.47
N ALA A 497 11.10 -13.66 13.04
CA ALA A 497 10.88 -14.00 11.64
C ALA A 497 10.79 -12.74 10.75
N ALA A 498 10.21 -11.64 11.24
CA ALA A 498 10.18 -10.38 10.52
C ALA A 498 11.58 -9.76 10.38
N ARG A 499 12.43 -9.85 11.40
CA ARG A 499 13.85 -9.43 11.32
C ARG A 499 14.62 -10.28 10.33
N ALA A 500 14.45 -11.60 10.37
CA ALA A 500 15.07 -12.52 9.42
C ALA A 500 14.60 -12.24 7.98
N GLU A 501 13.31 -11.97 7.78
CA GLU A 501 12.77 -11.61 6.47
C GLU A 501 13.30 -10.25 5.97
N ALA A 502 13.44 -9.27 6.86
CA ALA A 502 14.02 -7.97 6.52
C ALA A 502 15.51 -8.09 6.13
N ALA A 503 16.28 -8.97 6.77
CA ALA A 503 17.69 -9.26 6.45
C ALA A 503 17.85 -9.89 5.05
N ARG A 504 16.85 -10.63 4.56
CA ARG A 504 16.84 -11.18 3.20
C ARG A 504 16.74 -10.10 2.12
N CYS A 505 16.29 -8.88 2.45
CA CYS A 505 16.11 -7.81 1.48
C CYS A 505 17.45 -7.41 0.83
N PHE A 506 17.47 -7.37 -0.52
CA PHE A 506 18.66 -6.93 -1.27
C PHE A 506 18.95 -5.43 -1.12
N LYS A 507 17.97 -4.62 -0.68
CA LYS A 507 18.08 -3.16 -0.60
C LYS A 507 18.53 -2.56 -1.94
N CYS A 508 17.88 -2.99 -3.02
CA CYS A 508 18.24 -2.74 -4.42
C CYS A 508 18.44 -1.25 -4.69
N GLY A 509 19.52 -0.90 -5.35
CA GLY A 509 19.79 0.48 -5.80
C GLY A 509 20.16 1.46 -4.68
N THR A 510 20.14 1.07 -3.42
CA THR A 510 20.34 1.99 -2.28
C THR A 510 21.67 1.70 -1.58
N CYS A 511 22.48 2.72 -1.39
CA CYS A 511 23.66 2.61 -0.53
C CYS A 511 23.21 2.49 0.94
N VAL A 512 23.66 1.43 1.61
CA VAL A 512 23.39 1.15 3.03
C VAL A 512 24.69 1.02 3.83
N GLU A 513 25.76 1.61 3.36
CA GLU A 513 27.05 1.71 4.04
C GLU A 513 27.63 0.34 4.48
N CYS A 514 27.55 -0.65 3.60
CA CYS A 514 27.96 -2.04 3.87
C CYS A 514 29.46 -2.29 3.78
N ASP A 515 30.30 -1.27 3.55
CA ASP A 515 31.75 -1.30 3.46
C ASP A 515 32.35 -2.07 2.27
N VAL A 516 31.59 -2.77 1.45
CA VAL A 516 32.13 -3.61 0.37
C VAL A 516 33.01 -2.78 -0.58
N CYS A 517 32.53 -1.65 -1.09
CA CYS A 517 33.30 -0.79 -1.99
C CYS A 517 34.56 -0.23 -1.32
N TYR A 518 34.48 0.09 -0.04
CA TYR A 518 35.61 0.57 0.76
C TYR A 518 36.68 -0.51 0.93
N GLN A 519 36.29 -1.74 1.26
CA GLN A 519 37.20 -2.87 1.49
C GLN A 519 37.84 -3.37 0.21
N PHE A 520 37.14 -3.35 -0.92
CA PHE A 520 37.63 -3.85 -2.20
C PHE A 520 38.39 -2.82 -3.03
N CYS A 521 38.46 -1.53 -2.59
CA CYS A 521 39.18 -0.51 -3.35
C CYS A 521 40.71 -0.75 -3.32
N PRO A 522 41.37 -1.11 -4.44
CA PRO A 522 42.78 -1.42 -4.46
C PRO A 522 43.69 -0.20 -4.21
N ASP A 523 43.15 1.03 -4.47
CA ASP A 523 43.90 2.27 -4.29
C ASP A 523 43.52 3.00 -2.99
N ILE A 524 42.68 2.40 -2.15
CA ILE A 524 42.16 3.00 -0.89
C ILE A 524 41.58 4.41 -1.12
N ALA A 525 41.03 4.62 -2.31
CA ALA A 525 40.48 5.91 -2.74
C ALA A 525 39.07 6.17 -2.21
N ILE A 526 38.40 5.19 -1.59
CA ILE A 526 37.09 5.37 -0.96
C ILE A 526 37.32 5.63 0.53
N GLN A 527 36.69 6.70 1.02
CA GLN A 527 36.81 7.15 2.40
C GLN A 527 35.44 7.23 3.04
N LYS A 528 35.37 6.92 4.35
CA LYS A 528 34.14 7.09 5.15
C LYS A 528 34.01 8.55 5.59
N GLY A 529 32.82 9.10 5.41
CA GLY A 529 32.48 10.43 5.94
C GLY A 529 32.35 10.41 7.48
N PRO A 530 32.62 11.50 8.16
CA PRO A 530 32.48 11.60 9.62
C PRO A 530 31.03 11.44 10.11
N GLU A 531 30.07 11.81 9.28
CA GLU A 531 28.63 11.69 9.55
C GLU A 531 27.96 10.51 8.83
N GLY A 532 28.76 9.56 8.35
CA GLY A 532 28.32 8.46 7.51
C GLY A 532 28.53 8.74 6.02
N GLY A 533 28.20 7.71 5.19
CA GLY A 533 28.40 7.75 3.74
C GLY A 533 29.85 7.54 3.32
N TYR A 534 30.06 7.57 2.00
CA TYR A 534 31.38 7.42 1.40
C TYR A 534 31.67 8.53 0.41
N THR A 535 32.94 8.94 0.38
CA THR A 535 33.49 9.82 -0.64
C THR A 535 34.57 9.10 -1.44
N ILE A 536 34.74 9.50 -2.70
CA ILE A 536 35.77 8.93 -3.58
C ILE A 536 36.83 10.00 -3.83
N ASP A 537 38.04 9.75 -3.37
CA ASP A 537 39.17 10.59 -3.67
C ASP A 537 39.62 10.35 -5.13
N LEU A 538 39.15 11.22 -6.01
CA LEU A 538 39.43 11.13 -7.45
C LEU A 538 40.88 11.41 -7.81
N ALA A 539 41.72 11.95 -6.91
CA ALA A 539 43.15 12.10 -7.12
C ALA A 539 43.89 10.79 -7.00
N HIS A 540 43.36 9.82 -6.26
CA HIS A 540 43.93 8.50 -6.04
C HIS A 540 43.17 7.39 -6.80
N CYS A 541 41.95 7.65 -7.25
CA CYS A 541 41.13 6.67 -7.97
C CYS A 541 41.58 6.54 -9.42
N LYS A 542 42.04 5.35 -9.83
CA LYS A 542 42.44 5.06 -11.22
C LYS A 542 41.27 4.67 -12.15
N GLY A 543 40.02 4.64 -11.65
CA GLY A 543 38.84 4.31 -12.45
C GLY A 543 38.75 2.82 -12.84
N CYS A 544 39.25 1.92 -12.03
CA CYS A 544 39.26 0.47 -12.33
C CYS A 544 37.90 -0.21 -12.31
N GLY A 545 36.85 0.40 -11.68
CA GLY A 545 35.48 -0.12 -11.64
C GLY A 545 35.23 -1.22 -10.61
N VAL A 546 36.23 -1.70 -9.85
CA VAL A 546 36.05 -2.77 -8.86
C VAL A 546 34.95 -2.44 -7.85
N CYS A 547 34.88 -1.20 -7.38
CA CYS A 547 33.83 -0.76 -6.45
C CYS A 547 32.42 -0.83 -7.04
N VAL A 548 32.28 -0.73 -8.36
CA VAL A 548 30.99 -0.84 -9.06
C VAL A 548 30.59 -2.30 -9.20
N GLU A 549 31.53 -3.17 -9.65
CA GLU A 549 31.29 -4.61 -9.80
C GLU A 549 31.00 -5.28 -8.46
N GLU A 550 31.73 -4.91 -7.41
CA GLU A 550 31.57 -5.47 -6.06
C GLU A 550 30.37 -4.88 -5.31
N CYS A 551 29.76 -3.78 -5.79
CA CYS A 551 28.62 -3.20 -5.10
C CYS A 551 27.42 -4.17 -5.10
N PRO A 552 27.00 -4.74 -3.94
CA PRO A 552 25.93 -5.73 -3.91
C PRO A 552 24.60 -5.19 -4.44
N ARG A 553 24.41 -3.87 -4.36
CA ARG A 553 23.12 -3.19 -4.50
C ARG A 553 22.98 -2.29 -5.71
N ALA A 554 24.04 -2.18 -6.55
CA ALA A 554 24.09 -1.29 -7.70
C ALA A 554 23.88 0.20 -7.32
N ALA A 555 24.50 0.66 -6.24
CA ALA A 555 24.44 2.07 -5.80
C ALA A 555 25.68 2.88 -6.24
N ILE A 556 26.59 2.29 -7.03
CA ILE A 556 27.78 2.94 -7.60
C ILE A 556 27.78 2.70 -9.09
N HIS A 557 28.09 3.73 -9.85
CA HIS A 557 28.07 3.73 -11.32
C HIS A 557 29.34 4.35 -11.88
N MET A 558 29.66 4.08 -13.15
CA MET A 558 30.77 4.72 -13.85
C MET A 558 30.28 5.82 -14.78
N ARG A 559 31.01 6.92 -14.84
CA ARG A 559 30.84 7.97 -15.85
C ARG A 559 32.19 8.32 -16.49
N LYS A 560 32.19 8.99 -17.63
CA LYS A 560 33.41 9.53 -18.21
C LYS A 560 34.03 10.53 -17.24
N SER A 561 35.35 10.44 -17.06
CA SER A 561 36.08 11.44 -16.27
C SER A 561 35.96 12.80 -16.95
N SER A 562 35.65 13.83 -16.19
CA SER A 562 35.60 15.23 -16.64
C SER A 562 37.00 15.78 -16.89
#